data_04dce1345222991c37e6cd9b2d2fa6e9
#
_entry.id   04dce1345222991c37e6cd9b2d2fa6e9
#
_cell.length_a   1.000
_cell.length_b   1.000
_cell.length_c   1.000
_cell.angle_alpha   90.00
_cell.angle_beta   90.00
_cell.angle_gamma   90.00
#
_symmetry.space_group_name_H-M   'P 1'
#
loop_
_entity.id
_entity.type
_entity.pdbx_description
1 polymer ?
#
loop_
_entity_poly.entity_id
_entity_poly.type
_entity_poly.pdbx_seq_one_letter_code
_entity_poly.pdbx_strand_id
1 'polypeptide(L)'
;MDYYAIGQRVRRFRKSQNLSQEQLAEMVNISTTHMSHIETGNTKLSLQVFCDLASALHVSADDLLFDGRPSGKAVCTQEIANLLSRCSPSQAQVLKDLLFASKQSMDSYMP
;
A
#
# COMPACT_ATOMS: atom_id res chain seq x y z
N MET A 1 7.41 13.79 -5.55
CA MET A 1 6.81 12.46 -5.72
C MET A 1 7.63 11.67 -6.74
N ASP A 2 7.91 10.43 -6.45
CA ASP A 2 8.74 9.59 -7.31
C ASP A 2 7.86 8.85 -8.34
N TYR A 3 7.64 9.49 -9.48
CA TYR A 3 6.83 8.90 -10.56
C TYR A 3 7.46 7.65 -11.18
N TYR A 4 8.79 7.57 -11.18
CA TYR A 4 9.49 6.38 -11.65
C TYR A 4 9.17 5.17 -10.76
N ALA A 5 9.27 5.32 -9.45
CA ALA A 5 8.97 4.23 -8.51
C ALA A 5 7.52 3.77 -8.63
N ILE A 6 6.58 4.72 -8.74
CA ILE A 6 5.16 4.40 -8.96
C ILE A 6 4.98 3.64 -10.27
N GLY A 7 5.59 4.11 -11.35
CA GLY A 7 5.52 3.47 -12.66
C GLY A 7 6.08 2.05 -12.65
N GLN A 8 7.17 1.80 -11.93
CA GLN A 8 7.75 0.47 -11.79
C GLN A 8 6.82 -0.48 -11.01
N ARG A 9 6.10 0.04 -10.01
CA ARG A 9 5.09 -0.75 -9.28
C ARG A 9 3.91 -1.10 -10.17
N VAL A 10 3.43 -0.17 -10.98
CA VAL A 10 2.39 -0.43 -11.98
C VAL A 10 2.84 -1.55 -12.92
N ARG A 11 4.06 -1.45 -13.45
CA ARG A 11 4.63 -2.47 -14.33
C ARG A 11 4.71 -3.84 -13.66
N ARG A 12 5.16 -3.88 -12.42
CA ARG A 12 5.27 -5.13 -11.65
C ARG A 12 3.92 -5.80 -11.46
N PHE A 13 2.90 -5.05 -11.05
CA PHE A 13 1.54 -5.58 -10.89
C PHE A 13 0.94 -6.01 -12.23
N ARG A 14 1.17 -5.22 -13.29
CA ARG A 14 0.72 -5.58 -14.64
C ARG A 14 1.30 -6.93 -15.08
N LYS A 15 2.61 -7.08 -14.94
CA LYS A 15 3.30 -8.32 -15.32
C LYS A 15 2.86 -9.51 -14.47
N SER A 16 2.62 -9.31 -13.19
CA SER A 16 2.15 -10.36 -12.30
C SER A 16 0.77 -10.90 -12.70
N GLN A 17 -0.02 -10.10 -13.40
CA GLN A 17 -1.35 -10.48 -13.91
C GLN A 17 -1.33 -10.86 -15.38
N ASN A 18 -0.15 -11.02 -15.97
CA ASN A 18 0.02 -11.40 -17.38
C ASN A 18 -0.65 -10.42 -18.36
N LEU A 19 -0.67 -9.14 -18.02
CA LEU A 19 -1.21 -8.09 -18.87
C LEU A 19 -0.10 -7.43 -19.69
N SER A 20 -0.36 -7.14 -20.97
CA SER A 20 0.50 -6.30 -21.78
C SER A 20 0.26 -4.82 -21.44
N GLN A 21 1.18 -3.95 -21.84
CA GLN A 21 0.96 -2.50 -21.74
C GLN A 21 -0.30 -2.07 -22.51
N GLU A 22 -0.51 -2.64 -23.70
CA GLU A 22 -1.67 -2.36 -24.53
C GLU A 22 -2.97 -2.77 -23.83
N GLN A 23 -3.00 -3.94 -23.21
CA GLN A 23 -4.18 -4.42 -22.50
C GLN A 23 -4.51 -3.53 -21.30
N LEU A 24 -3.53 -3.18 -20.49
CA LEU A 24 -3.76 -2.30 -19.34
C LEU A 24 -4.17 -0.90 -19.79
N ALA A 25 -3.53 -0.35 -20.84
CA ALA A 25 -3.87 0.95 -21.40
C ALA A 25 -5.33 0.99 -21.86
N GLU A 26 -5.79 -0.07 -22.51
CA GLU A 26 -7.19 -0.19 -22.93
C GLU A 26 -8.14 -0.20 -21.72
N MET A 27 -7.79 -0.93 -20.65
CA MET A 27 -8.61 -1.01 -19.46
C MET A 27 -8.81 0.35 -18.78
N VAL A 28 -7.81 1.23 -18.84
CA VAL A 28 -7.87 2.56 -18.23
C VAL A 28 -8.07 3.69 -19.24
N ASN A 29 -8.36 3.33 -20.48
CA ASN A 29 -8.71 4.26 -21.56
C ASN A 29 -7.63 5.31 -21.85
N ILE A 30 -6.38 4.87 -21.95
CA ILE A 30 -5.24 5.69 -22.37
C ILE A 30 -4.49 5.00 -23.50
N SER A 31 -3.61 5.74 -24.19
CA SER A 31 -2.78 5.14 -25.23
C SER A 31 -1.68 4.25 -24.66
N THR A 32 -1.21 3.29 -25.46
CA THR A 32 -0.07 2.45 -25.10
C THR A 32 1.18 3.30 -24.89
N THR A 33 1.37 4.34 -25.69
CA THR A 33 2.49 5.29 -25.54
C THR A 33 2.42 6.00 -24.19
N HIS A 34 1.24 6.46 -23.79
CA HIS A 34 1.06 7.08 -22.47
C HIS A 34 1.35 6.10 -21.33
N MET A 35 0.88 4.85 -21.45
CA MET A 35 1.19 3.80 -20.48
C MET A 35 2.69 3.58 -20.36
N SER A 36 3.41 3.52 -21.48
CA SER A 36 4.87 3.38 -21.48
C SER A 36 5.54 4.54 -20.75
N HIS A 37 5.09 5.77 -20.96
CA HIS A 37 5.62 6.93 -20.23
C HIS A 37 5.32 6.87 -18.74
N ILE A 38 4.16 6.38 -18.34
CA ILE A 38 3.82 6.17 -16.93
C ILE A 38 4.76 5.16 -16.29
N GLU A 39 4.95 4.02 -16.92
CA GLU A 39 5.79 2.93 -16.37
C GLU A 39 7.27 3.30 -16.28
N THR A 40 7.74 4.21 -17.12
CA THR A 40 9.12 4.69 -17.09
C THR A 40 9.31 6.00 -16.31
N GLY A 41 8.24 6.54 -15.75
CA GLY A 41 8.32 7.77 -14.94
C GLY A 41 8.53 9.04 -15.77
N ASN A 42 8.31 9.01 -17.09
CA ASN A 42 8.55 10.13 -17.99
C ASN A 42 7.37 11.11 -18.08
N THR A 43 6.32 10.90 -17.32
CA THR A 43 5.17 11.79 -17.28
C THR A 43 4.63 11.90 -15.87
N LYS A 44 3.98 13.02 -15.58
CA LYS A 44 3.22 13.17 -14.34
C LYS A 44 1.95 12.35 -14.44
N LEU A 45 1.72 11.53 -13.44
CA LEU A 45 0.54 10.69 -13.35
C LEU A 45 -0.63 11.52 -12.80
N SER A 46 -1.71 11.66 -13.56
CA SER A 46 -2.91 12.32 -13.05
C SER A 46 -3.57 11.46 -11.98
N LEU A 47 -4.27 12.11 -11.05
CA LEU A 47 -4.98 11.40 -9.98
C LEU A 47 -6.04 10.46 -10.56
N GLN A 48 -6.76 10.87 -11.62
CA GLN A 48 -7.78 10.02 -12.24
C GLN A 48 -7.17 8.74 -12.82
N VAL A 49 -6.08 8.86 -13.58
CA VAL A 49 -5.41 7.71 -14.18
C VAL A 49 -4.82 6.82 -13.09
N PHE A 50 -4.26 7.41 -12.04
CA PHE A 50 -3.76 6.67 -10.88
C PHE A 50 -4.86 5.81 -10.23
N CYS A 51 -6.02 6.38 -9.97
CA CYS A 51 -7.16 5.64 -9.42
C CYS A 51 -7.65 4.55 -10.37
N ASP A 52 -7.70 4.84 -11.67
CA ASP A 52 -8.11 3.87 -12.69
C ASP A 52 -7.14 2.68 -12.76
N LEU A 53 -5.83 2.95 -12.66
CA LEU A 53 -4.80 1.90 -12.63
C LEU A 53 -4.93 1.02 -11.39
N ALA A 54 -5.11 1.62 -10.21
CA ALA A 54 -5.30 0.86 -8.97
C ALA A 54 -6.52 -0.04 -9.08
N SER A 55 -7.62 0.48 -9.59
CA SER A 55 -8.86 -0.28 -9.80
C SER A 55 -8.68 -1.41 -10.82
N ALA A 56 -8.07 -1.13 -11.96
CA ALA A 56 -7.86 -2.12 -13.03
C ALA A 56 -6.94 -3.25 -12.58
N LEU A 57 -5.92 -2.95 -11.79
CA LEU A 57 -4.97 -3.92 -11.27
C LEU A 57 -5.45 -4.62 -9.98
N HIS A 58 -6.58 -4.22 -9.42
CA HIS A 58 -7.11 -4.73 -8.15
C HIS A 58 -6.12 -4.57 -6.99
N VAL A 59 -5.45 -3.43 -6.94
CA VAL A 59 -4.51 -3.07 -5.87
C VAL A 59 -4.96 -1.79 -5.20
N SER A 60 -4.47 -1.55 -3.99
CA SER A 60 -4.76 -0.30 -3.28
C SER A 60 -3.87 0.84 -3.78
N ALA A 61 -4.27 2.08 -3.47
CA ALA A 61 -3.42 3.24 -3.71
C ALA A 61 -2.08 3.10 -2.98
N ASP A 62 -2.08 2.58 -1.77
CA ASP A 62 -0.86 2.36 -0.99
C ASP A 62 0.09 1.37 -1.67
N ASP A 63 -0.44 0.34 -2.33
CA ASP A 63 0.37 -0.63 -3.07
C ASP A 63 1.15 0.04 -4.21
N LEU A 64 0.61 1.08 -4.81
CA LEU A 64 1.26 1.82 -5.87
C LEU A 64 2.17 2.94 -5.36
N LEU A 65 1.80 3.57 -4.24
CA LEU A 65 2.55 4.71 -3.68
C LEU A 65 3.76 4.29 -2.86
N PHE A 66 3.71 3.14 -2.23
CA PHE A 66 4.75 2.67 -1.31
C PHE A 66 5.24 1.31 -1.72
N ASP A 67 6.47 0.97 -1.28
CA ASP A 67 6.98 -0.36 -1.49
C ASP A 67 6.14 -1.35 -0.69
N GLY A 68 5.54 -2.32 -1.40
CA GLY A 68 4.45 -3.15 -0.90
C GLY A 68 4.85 -4.23 0.09
N ARG A 69 5.94 -4.04 0.83
CA ARG A 69 6.24 -4.88 1.99
C ARG A 69 5.86 -4.10 3.23
N PRO A 70 4.78 -4.49 3.93
CA PRO A 70 4.51 -3.88 5.22
C PRO A 70 5.75 -4.06 6.09
N SER A 71 6.20 -2.98 6.73
CA SER A 71 7.25 -3.08 7.75
C SER A 71 6.77 -4.02 8.85
N GLY A 72 7.68 -4.66 9.59
CA GLY A 72 7.30 -5.50 10.72
C GLY A 72 6.36 -4.77 11.68
N LYS A 73 6.60 -3.46 11.87
CA LYS A 73 5.72 -2.61 12.68
C LYS A 73 4.31 -2.48 12.08
N ALA A 74 4.17 -2.34 10.77
CA ALA A 74 2.85 -2.23 10.13
C ALA A 74 2.06 -3.54 10.26
N VAL A 75 2.71 -4.69 10.13
CA VAL A 75 2.08 -6.00 10.36
C VAL A 75 1.60 -6.12 11.80
N CYS A 76 2.45 -5.76 12.78
CA CYS A 76 2.09 -5.79 14.20
C CYS A 76 0.91 -4.85 14.50
N THR A 77 0.90 -3.65 13.92
CA THR A 77 -0.21 -2.70 14.07
C THR A 77 -1.52 -3.31 13.61
N GLN A 78 -1.53 -3.95 12.45
CA GLN A 78 -2.73 -4.59 11.91
C GLN A 78 -3.19 -5.75 12.78
N GLU A 79 -2.28 -6.58 13.26
CA GLU A 79 -2.60 -7.70 14.15
C GLU A 79 -3.18 -7.23 15.47
N ILE A 80 -2.62 -6.16 16.06
CA ILE A 80 -3.12 -5.57 17.31
C ILE A 80 -4.52 -4.99 17.07
N ALA A 81 -4.75 -4.28 15.98
CA ALA A 81 -6.05 -3.74 15.65
C ALA A 81 -7.09 -4.84 15.48
N ASN A 82 -6.75 -5.94 14.82
CA ASN A 82 -7.62 -7.09 14.65
C ASN A 82 -7.97 -7.74 15.99
N LEU A 83 -6.99 -7.86 16.89
CA LEU A 83 -7.20 -8.41 18.23
C LEU A 83 -8.17 -7.53 19.03
N LEU A 84 -7.94 -6.21 19.01
CA LEU A 84 -8.80 -5.25 19.71
C LEU A 84 -10.24 -5.28 19.20
N SER A 85 -10.45 -5.50 17.88
CA SER A 85 -11.78 -5.58 17.31
C SER A 85 -12.62 -6.74 17.85
N ARG A 86 -11.96 -7.77 18.42
CA ARG A 86 -12.61 -8.94 19.01
C ARG A 86 -12.84 -8.79 20.52
N CYS A 87 -12.41 -7.68 21.10
CA CYS A 87 -12.49 -7.44 22.53
C CYS A 87 -13.75 -6.64 22.89
N SER A 88 -14.30 -6.92 24.08
CA SER A 88 -15.29 -6.03 24.69
C SER A 88 -14.59 -4.72 25.10
N PRO A 89 -15.36 -3.62 25.35
CA PRO A 89 -14.75 -2.39 25.86
C PRO A 89 -13.93 -2.58 27.13
N SER A 90 -14.37 -3.44 28.05
CA SER A 90 -13.64 -3.74 29.29
C SER A 90 -12.34 -4.48 29.00
N GLN A 91 -12.36 -5.45 28.09
CA GLN A 91 -11.16 -6.18 27.69
C GLN A 91 -10.16 -5.27 26.99
N ALA A 92 -10.63 -4.39 26.11
CA ALA A 92 -9.79 -3.42 25.42
C ALA A 92 -9.09 -2.48 26.40
N GLN A 93 -9.77 -2.07 27.46
CA GLN A 93 -9.17 -1.23 28.50
C GLN A 93 -8.02 -1.93 29.22
N VAL A 94 -8.20 -3.22 29.57
CA VAL A 94 -7.13 -4.02 30.18
C VAL A 94 -5.93 -4.12 29.25
N LEU A 95 -6.14 -4.41 27.97
CA LEU A 95 -5.06 -4.50 27.00
C LEU A 95 -4.34 -3.18 26.84
N LYS A 96 -5.07 -2.06 26.81
CA LYS A 96 -4.47 -0.72 26.75
C LYS A 96 -3.56 -0.47 27.94
N ASP A 97 -3.99 -0.80 29.15
CA ASP A 97 -3.20 -0.61 30.36
C ASP A 97 -1.93 -1.45 30.33
N LEU A 98 -2.02 -2.70 29.88
CA LEU A 98 -0.86 -3.59 29.74
C LEU A 98 0.12 -3.07 28.69
N LEU A 99 -0.37 -2.63 27.53
CA LEU A 99 0.48 -2.09 26.47
C LEU A 99 1.21 -0.83 26.94
N PHE A 100 0.52 0.05 27.64
CA PHE A 100 1.11 1.27 28.18
C PHE A 100 2.22 0.96 29.19
N ALA A 101 1.96 0.06 30.13
CA ALA A 101 2.95 -0.36 31.12
C ALA A 101 4.17 -1.04 30.46
N SER A 102 3.92 -1.89 29.46
CA SER A 102 4.99 -2.55 28.70
C SER A 102 5.84 -1.55 27.94
N LYS A 103 5.22 -0.55 27.33
CA LYS A 103 5.92 0.52 26.59
C LYS A 103 6.85 1.31 27.52
N GLN A 104 6.36 1.67 28.71
CA GLN A 104 7.18 2.35 29.71
C GLN A 104 8.40 1.52 30.13
N SER A 105 8.21 0.23 30.36
CA SER A 105 9.29 -0.69 30.70
C SER A 105 10.32 -0.79 29.57
N MET A 106 9.86 -0.94 28.34
CA MET A 106 10.76 -1.00 27.18
C MET A 106 11.57 0.28 27.01
N ASP A 107 10.96 1.45 27.20
CA ASP A 107 11.65 2.73 27.08
C ASP A 107 12.74 2.87 28.16
N SER A 108 12.56 2.26 29.34
CA SER A 108 13.54 2.29 30.43
C SER A 108 14.73 1.37 30.18
N TYR A 109 14.50 0.18 29.59
CA TYR A 109 15.52 -0.86 29.46
C TYR A 109 16.01 -1.10 28.01
N MET A 110 15.24 -0.65 27.02
CA MET A 110 15.56 -0.82 25.60
C MET A 110 15.33 0.47 24.82
N PRO A 111 16.03 1.57 25.20
CA PRO A 111 15.83 2.86 24.55
C PRO A 111 16.27 2.88 23.07
#